data_e1dfd33ac30b62d842c0d0770b94e136
#
_entry.id   e1dfd33ac30b62d842c0d0770b94e136
#
_cell.length_a   1.000
_cell.length_b   1.000
_cell.length_c   1.000
_cell.angle_alpha   90.00
_cell.angle_beta   90.00
_cell.angle_gamma   90.00
#
_symmetry.space_group_name_H-M   'P 1'
#
loop_
_entity.id
_entity.type
_entity.pdbx_description
1 polymer ?
#
loop_
_entity_poly.entity_id
_entity_poly.type
_entity_poly.pdbx_seq_one_letter_code
_entity_poly.pdbx_strand_id
1 'polypeptide(L)'
;MSKESNIWYPMYANEFISHTTHLSNTSLGCYIKLLNICFLQKDCHLQVRNLHKICGYSNGKKWETIWENDLEELFIYNNDKTKVTNKRLLQEFKKIQDLKIRRQASSKVANEVRWKKHKKDVLRNGNRTRTDSAPYIELEIEKRKKEERKKNSDILNNMYS
;
A
#
# COMPACT_ATOMS: atom_id res chain seq x y z
N MET A 1 11.66 14.73 7.58
CA MET A 1 11.53 14.28 6.17
C MET A 1 11.13 12.83 6.19
N SER A 2 9.87 12.53 5.82
CA SER A 2 9.40 11.17 5.66
C SER A 2 10.19 10.53 4.52
N LYS A 3 10.84 9.39 4.76
CA LYS A 3 11.43 8.59 3.69
C LYS A 3 10.30 8.21 2.74
N GLU A 4 10.25 8.86 1.59
CA GLU A 4 9.42 8.38 0.49
C GLU A 4 9.92 6.97 0.16
N SER A 5 9.13 5.98 0.52
CA SER A 5 9.43 4.61 0.13
C SER A 5 9.26 4.55 -1.38
N ASN A 6 10.32 4.23 -2.12
CA ASN A 6 10.22 3.96 -3.54
C ASN A 6 9.19 2.86 -3.75
N ILE A 7 8.04 3.25 -4.26
CA ILE A 7 6.94 2.33 -4.59
C ILE A 7 7.23 1.83 -6.01
N TRP A 8 7.46 0.54 -6.15
CA TRP A 8 7.70 -0.10 -7.44
C TRP A 8 6.91 -1.39 -7.56
N TYR A 9 6.63 -1.82 -8.77
CA TYR A 9 6.07 -3.11 -9.10
C TYR A 9 6.86 -3.76 -10.24
N PRO A 10 6.95 -5.10 -10.30
CA PRO A 10 7.67 -5.77 -11.36
C PRO A 10 6.93 -5.64 -12.69
N MET A 11 7.66 -5.26 -13.74
CA MET A 11 7.19 -5.29 -15.11
C MET A 11 7.93 -6.42 -15.83
N TYR A 12 7.18 -7.42 -16.27
CA TYR A 12 7.74 -8.58 -16.97
C TYR A 12 7.79 -8.28 -18.47
N ALA A 13 9.00 -8.10 -19.02
CA ALA A 13 9.20 -7.59 -20.38
C ALA A 13 8.47 -8.43 -21.45
N ASN A 14 8.56 -9.76 -21.38
CA ASN A 14 7.90 -10.64 -22.36
C ASN A 14 6.37 -10.48 -22.35
N GLU A 15 5.76 -10.46 -21.18
CA GLU A 15 4.31 -10.27 -21.05
C GLU A 15 3.90 -8.86 -21.48
N PHE A 16 4.67 -7.85 -21.09
CA PHE A 16 4.40 -6.48 -21.47
C PHE A 16 4.44 -6.31 -22.99
N ILE A 17 5.48 -6.79 -23.65
CA ILE A 17 5.63 -6.71 -25.11
C ILE A 17 4.48 -7.47 -25.80
N SER A 18 4.18 -8.71 -25.38
CA SER A 18 3.14 -9.51 -26.03
C SER A 18 1.76 -8.86 -25.98
N HIS A 19 1.45 -8.13 -24.91
CA HIS A 19 0.16 -7.45 -24.74
C HIS A 19 0.12 -6.03 -25.31
N THR A 20 1.25 -5.44 -25.71
CA THR A 20 1.32 -4.04 -26.11
C THR A 20 1.88 -3.79 -27.50
N THR A 21 2.37 -4.84 -28.20
CA THR A 21 2.98 -4.69 -29.55
C THR A 21 2.00 -4.10 -30.57
N HIS A 22 0.71 -4.34 -30.44
CA HIS A 22 -0.34 -3.83 -31.33
C HIS A 22 -0.75 -2.39 -31.01
N LEU A 23 -0.37 -1.86 -29.85
CA LEU A 23 -0.76 -0.53 -29.42
C LEU A 23 0.01 0.56 -30.16
N SER A 24 -0.67 1.66 -30.48
CA SER A 24 -0.01 2.89 -30.90
C SER A 24 0.84 3.48 -29.76
N ASN A 25 1.85 4.30 -30.09
CA ASN A 25 2.65 4.99 -29.08
C ASN A 25 1.79 5.82 -28.11
N THR A 26 0.71 6.38 -28.60
CA THR A 26 -0.25 7.16 -27.79
C THR A 26 -1.00 6.27 -26.81
N SER A 27 -1.53 5.15 -27.29
CA SER A 27 -2.26 4.18 -26.47
C SER A 27 -1.34 3.50 -25.46
N LEU A 28 -0.12 3.17 -25.87
CA LEU A 28 0.91 2.65 -24.98
C LEU A 28 1.27 3.64 -23.85
N GLY A 29 1.42 4.92 -24.19
CA GLY A 29 1.65 5.97 -23.20
C GLY A 29 0.49 6.10 -22.19
N CYS A 30 -0.76 6.01 -22.66
CA CYS A 30 -1.94 5.96 -21.80
C CYS A 30 -1.94 4.73 -20.91
N TYR A 31 -1.67 3.55 -21.47
CA TYR A 31 -1.59 2.30 -20.74
C TYR A 31 -0.62 2.36 -19.58
N ILE A 32 0.61 2.81 -19.82
CA ILE A 32 1.65 2.95 -18.78
C ILE A 32 1.21 3.94 -17.68
N LYS A 33 0.62 5.10 -18.05
CA LYS A 33 0.10 6.06 -17.08
C LYS A 33 -0.99 5.45 -16.20
N LEU A 34 -1.92 4.72 -16.81
CA LEU A 34 -3.01 4.06 -16.10
C LEU A 34 -2.49 3.00 -15.13
N LEU A 35 -1.53 2.16 -15.56
CA LEU A 35 -0.91 1.15 -14.68
C LEU A 35 -0.25 1.81 -13.47
N ASN A 36 0.57 2.84 -13.68
CA ASN A 36 1.29 3.53 -12.61
C ASN A 36 0.34 4.17 -11.60
N ILE A 37 -0.69 4.89 -12.08
CA ILE A 37 -1.66 5.54 -11.17
C ILE A 37 -2.55 4.51 -10.48
N CYS A 38 -2.93 3.43 -11.17
CA CYS A 38 -3.69 2.33 -10.60
C CYS A 38 -2.94 1.70 -9.42
N PHE A 39 -1.64 1.43 -9.58
CA PHE A 39 -0.81 0.84 -8.54
C PHE A 39 -0.68 1.73 -7.29
N LEU A 40 -0.71 3.05 -7.46
CA LEU A 40 -0.66 4.02 -6.36
C LEU A 40 -1.99 4.13 -5.59
N GLN A 41 -3.10 3.64 -6.15
CA GLN A 41 -4.37 3.62 -5.43
C GLN A 41 -4.36 2.58 -4.30
N LYS A 42 -5.09 2.87 -3.23
CA LYS A 42 -5.19 1.98 -2.05
C LYS A 42 -5.73 0.59 -2.37
N ASP A 43 -6.61 0.50 -3.36
CA ASP A 43 -7.30 -0.73 -3.79
C ASP A 43 -6.84 -1.23 -5.16
N CYS A 44 -5.83 -0.56 -5.77
CA CYS A 44 -5.35 -0.85 -7.11
C CYS A 44 -6.47 -0.80 -8.18
N HIS A 45 -7.38 0.17 -8.07
CA HIS A 45 -8.47 0.41 -9.03
C HIS A 45 -8.52 1.87 -9.43
N LEU A 46 -8.97 2.13 -10.67
CA LEU A 46 -9.19 3.47 -11.21
C LEU A 46 -10.68 3.68 -11.47
N GLN A 47 -11.18 4.89 -11.19
CA GLN A 47 -12.54 5.28 -11.55
C GLN A 47 -12.65 5.46 -13.06
N VAL A 48 -13.60 4.79 -13.70
CA VAL A 48 -13.82 4.85 -15.16
C VAL A 48 -13.99 6.29 -15.64
N ARG A 49 -14.76 7.09 -14.92
CA ARG A 49 -15.00 8.52 -15.23
C ARG A 49 -13.75 9.41 -15.26
N ASN A 50 -12.63 8.93 -14.69
CA ASN A 50 -11.39 9.72 -14.58
C ASN A 50 -10.30 9.27 -15.54
N LEU A 51 -10.47 8.16 -16.26
CA LEU A 51 -9.44 7.58 -17.13
C LEU A 51 -8.95 8.57 -18.19
N HIS A 52 -9.87 9.27 -18.85
CA HIS A 52 -9.55 10.28 -19.86
C HIS A 52 -8.67 11.41 -19.29
N LYS A 53 -8.97 11.87 -18.05
CA LYS A 53 -8.19 12.93 -17.38
C LYS A 53 -6.78 12.46 -17.05
N ILE A 54 -6.63 11.22 -16.57
CA ILE A 54 -5.34 10.60 -16.28
C ILE A 54 -4.46 10.59 -17.55
N CYS A 55 -5.05 10.29 -18.70
CA CYS A 55 -4.35 10.24 -19.96
C CYS A 55 -4.17 11.63 -20.62
N GLY A 56 -4.73 12.70 -20.03
CA GLY A 56 -4.58 14.06 -20.53
C GLY A 56 -5.59 14.47 -21.61
N TYR A 57 -6.72 13.75 -21.68
CA TYR A 57 -7.79 14.07 -22.62
C TYR A 57 -8.86 14.92 -21.94
N SER A 58 -9.12 16.10 -22.50
CA SER A 58 -10.23 16.97 -22.09
C SER A 58 -11.54 16.63 -22.82
N ASN A 59 -11.43 16.00 -24.00
CA ASN A 59 -12.55 15.66 -24.86
C ASN A 59 -12.76 14.14 -24.92
N GLY A 60 -13.99 13.70 -24.61
CA GLY A 60 -14.36 12.29 -24.52
C GLY A 60 -14.19 11.49 -25.82
N LYS A 61 -14.54 12.05 -27.00
CA LYS A 61 -14.55 11.29 -28.26
C LYS A 61 -13.21 10.65 -28.63
N LYS A 62 -12.09 11.40 -28.55
CA LYS A 62 -10.76 10.83 -28.83
C LYS A 62 -10.38 9.78 -27.81
N TRP A 63 -10.75 9.99 -26.57
CA TRP A 63 -10.50 9.04 -25.50
C TRP A 63 -11.31 7.75 -25.70
N GLU A 64 -12.60 7.86 -26.00
CA GLU A 64 -13.49 6.72 -26.26
C GLU A 64 -12.91 5.82 -27.35
N THR A 65 -12.45 6.37 -28.46
CA THR A 65 -11.81 5.60 -29.53
C THR A 65 -10.56 4.84 -29.06
N ILE A 66 -9.69 5.50 -28.27
CA ILE A 66 -8.47 4.85 -27.72
C ILE A 66 -8.86 3.79 -26.71
N TRP A 67 -9.82 4.06 -25.85
CA TRP A 67 -10.26 3.14 -24.83
C TRP A 67 -10.88 1.88 -25.45
N GLU A 68 -11.87 2.03 -26.27
CA GLU A 68 -12.63 0.93 -26.87
C GLU A 68 -11.79 0.05 -27.83
N ASN A 69 -10.90 0.67 -28.63
CA ASN A 69 -10.14 -0.08 -29.62
C ASN A 69 -8.84 -0.66 -29.09
N ASP A 70 -8.19 -0.01 -28.12
CA ASP A 70 -6.81 -0.34 -27.75
C ASP A 70 -6.65 -0.77 -26.30
N LEU A 71 -7.44 -0.24 -25.36
CA LEU A 71 -7.12 -0.36 -23.93
C LEU A 71 -8.13 -1.17 -23.12
N GLU A 72 -9.38 -1.21 -23.51
CA GLU A 72 -10.45 -1.83 -22.71
C GLU A 72 -10.17 -3.30 -22.41
N GLU A 73 -9.69 -4.06 -23.38
CA GLU A 73 -9.37 -5.48 -23.23
C GLU A 73 -8.24 -5.77 -22.23
N LEU A 74 -7.38 -4.76 -21.97
CA LEU A 74 -6.25 -4.87 -21.04
C LEU A 74 -6.66 -4.65 -19.58
N PHE A 75 -7.92 -4.26 -19.35
CA PHE A 75 -8.47 -3.96 -18.03
C PHE A 75 -9.69 -4.81 -17.71
N ILE A 76 -9.94 -5.02 -16.44
CA ILE A 76 -11.13 -5.69 -15.94
C ILE A 76 -11.97 -4.70 -15.12
N TYR A 77 -13.29 -4.74 -15.33
CA TYR A 77 -14.23 -3.94 -14.57
C TYR A 77 -14.58 -4.62 -13.24
N ASN A 78 -14.91 -3.81 -12.24
CA ASN A 78 -15.61 -4.29 -11.06
C ASN A 78 -17.10 -4.60 -11.37
N ASN A 79 -17.82 -5.16 -10.40
CA ASN A 79 -19.20 -5.63 -10.60
C ASN A 79 -20.17 -4.53 -11.06
N ASP A 80 -20.01 -3.30 -10.59
CA ASP A 80 -20.86 -2.16 -10.92
C ASP A 80 -20.34 -1.33 -12.12
N LYS A 81 -19.25 -1.78 -12.75
CA LYS A 81 -18.58 -1.12 -13.89
C LYS A 81 -18.12 0.33 -13.62
N THR A 82 -18.02 0.72 -12.36
CA THR A 82 -17.57 2.07 -12.00
C THR A 82 -16.07 2.20 -11.92
N LYS A 83 -15.36 1.07 -11.73
CA LYS A 83 -13.91 0.98 -11.60
C LYS A 83 -13.32 -0.06 -12.53
N VAL A 84 -12.05 0.17 -12.88
CA VAL A 84 -11.24 -0.77 -13.65
C VAL A 84 -9.91 -1.01 -12.96
N THR A 85 -9.35 -2.19 -13.21
CA THR A 85 -7.99 -2.56 -12.80
C THR A 85 -7.35 -3.45 -13.87
N ASN A 86 -6.02 -3.52 -13.87
CA ASN A 86 -5.34 -4.51 -14.69
C ASN A 86 -5.14 -5.80 -13.88
N LYS A 87 -5.51 -6.95 -14.46
CA LYS A 87 -5.48 -8.26 -13.78
C LYS A 87 -4.10 -8.59 -13.22
N ARG A 88 -3.06 -8.40 -14.02
CA ARG A 88 -1.68 -8.69 -13.61
C ARG A 88 -1.22 -7.74 -12.50
N LEU A 89 -1.45 -6.46 -12.68
CA LEU A 89 -1.10 -5.45 -11.70
C LEU A 89 -1.76 -5.71 -10.34
N LEU A 90 -3.03 -6.10 -10.34
CA LEU A 90 -3.78 -6.45 -9.13
C LEU A 90 -3.16 -7.65 -8.41
N GLN A 91 -2.68 -8.67 -9.15
CA GLN A 91 -1.99 -9.81 -8.57
C GLN A 91 -0.68 -9.39 -7.87
N GLU A 92 0.13 -8.58 -8.54
CA GLU A 92 1.39 -8.06 -7.96
C GLU A 92 1.11 -7.16 -6.74
N PHE A 93 0.09 -6.31 -6.83
CA PHE A 93 -0.35 -5.48 -5.71
C PHE A 93 -0.71 -6.33 -4.48
N LYS A 94 -1.51 -7.39 -4.66
CA LYS A 94 -1.88 -8.31 -3.57
C LYS A 94 -0.65 -8.98 -2.96
N LYS A 95 0.28 -9.50 -3.78
CA LYS A 95 1.54 -10.10 -3.29
C LYS A 95 2.34 -9.12 -2.42
N ILE A 96 2.45 -7.87 -2.85
CA ILE A 96 3.18 -6.83 -2.11
C ILE A 96 2.47 -6.52 -0.78
N GLN A 97 1.14 -6.43 -0.77
CA GLN A 97 0.38 -6.23 0.46
C GLN A 97 0.54 -7.40 1.44
N ASP A 98 0.47 -8.64 0.96
CA ASP A 98 0.67 -9.83 1.79
C ASP A 98 2.09 -9.86 2.40
N LEU A 99 3.11 -9.55 1.60
CA LEU A 99 4.48 -9.44 2.09
C LEU A 99 4.62 -8.34 3.16
N LYS A 100 3.96 -7.21 2.98
CA LYS A 100 3.95 -6.10 3.96
C LYS A 100 3.31 -6.55 5.28
N ILE A 101 2.18 -7.24 5.21
CA ILE A 101 1.47 -7.78 6.39
C ILE A 101 2.36 -8.79 7.14
N ARG A 102 2.97 -9.74 6.40
CA ARG A 102 3.87 -10.75 6.98
C ARG A 102 5.09 -10.12 7.66
N ARG A 103 5.72 -9.11 7.01
CA ARG A 103 6.85 -8.37 7.60
C ARG A 103 6.47 -7.61 8.86
N GLN A 104 5.30 -6.99 8.88
CA GLN A 104 4.78 -6.30 10.07
C GLN A 104 4.51 -7.28 11.21
N ALA A 105 3.91 -8.43 10.93
CA ALA A 105 3.67 -9.47 11.92
C ALA A 105 4.98 -10.00 12.50
N SER A 106 5.97 -10.36 11.65
CA SER A 106 7.29 -10.82 12.08
C SER A 106 8.03 -9.77 12.91
N SER A 107 7.94 -8.50 12.53
CA SER A 107 8.55 -7.40 13.29
C SER A 107 7.94 -7.25 14.68
N LYS A 108 6.61 -7.40 14.82
CA LYS A 108 5.93 -7.37 16.12
C LYS A 108 6.43 -8.49 17.02
N VAL A 109 6.47 -9.73 16.51
CA VAL A 109 6.96 -10.89 17.24
C VAL A 109 8.43 -10.71 17.67
N ALA A 110 9.29 -10.28 16.75
CA ALA A 110 10.70 -10.02 17.05
C ALA A 110 10.87 -8.95 18.14
N ASN A 111 10.07 -7.90 18.10
CA ASN A 111 10.10 -6.86 19.12
C ASN A 111 9.64 -7.39 20.48
N GLU A 112 8.57 -8.19 20.54
CA GLU A 112 8.10 -8.81 21.78
C GLU A 112 9.16 -9.73 22.40
N VAL A 113 9.85 -10.55 21.59
CA VAL A 113 10.94 -11.41 22.06
C VAL A 113 12.09 -10.58 22.62
N ARG A 114 12.49 -9.51 21.92
CA ARG A 114 13.54 -8.59 22.42
C ARG A 114 13.14 -7.95 23.73
N TRP A 115 11.90 -7.48 23.87
CA TRP A 115 11.40 -6.90 25.10
C TRP A 115 11.34 -7.89 26.26
N LYS A 116 10.89 -9.13 26.02
CA LYS A 116 10.89 -10.20 27.02
C LYS A 116 12.31 -10.54 27.49
N LYS A 117 13.25 -10.60 26.55
CA LYS A 117 14.67 -10.81 26.89
C LYS A 117 15.23 -9.66 27.71
N HIS A 118 15.05 -8.42 27.24
CA HIS A 118 15.50 -7.22 27.95
C HIS A 118 14.92 -7.15 29.37
N LYS A 119 13.62 -7.44 29.54
CA LYS A 119 12.98 -7.46 30.87
C LYS A 119 13.61 -8.52 31.78
N LYS A 120 13.92 -9.71 31.26
CA LYS A 120 14.63 -10.75 32.03
C LYS A 120 16.05 -10.32 32.42
N ASP A 121 16.78 -9.69 31.49
CA ASP A 121 18.15 -9.23 31.73
C ASP A 121 18.18 -8.10 32.76
N VAL A 122 17.24 -7.16 32.72
CA VAL A 122 17.08 -6.10 33.73
C VAL A 122 16.75 -6.68 35.11
N LEU A 123 15.84 -7.68 35.21
CA LEU A 123 15.52 -8.33 36.45
C LEU A 123 16.71 -9.14 37.02
N ARG A 124 17.53 -9.73 36.13
CA ARG A 124 18.71 -10.53 36.53
C ARG A 124 19.88 -9.64 36.94
N ASN A 125 20.07 -8.50 36.34
CA ASN A 125 21.12 -7.53 36.62
C ASN A 125 20.74 -6.44 37.64
N GLY A 126 19.44 -6.35 37.98
CA GLY A 126 18.89 -5.33 38.91
C GLY A 126 19.43 -5.41 40.32
N ASN A 127 20.26 -6.42 40.65
CA ASN A 127 20.96 -6.53 41.93
C ASN A 127 22.35 -5.88 41.94
N ARG A 128 22.81 -5.25 40.83
CA ARG A 128 24.18 -4.74 40.73
C ARG A 128 24.38 -3.22 40.52
N THR A 129 23.40 -2.49 40.08
CA THR A 129 23.56 -1.02 39.98
C THR A 129 22.19 -0.34 40.11
N ARG A 130 21.93 0.15 41.31
CA ARG A 130 20.91 1.16 41.58
C ARG A 130 21.49 2.49 41.15
N THR A 131 21.35 2.85 39.88
CA THR A 131 21.60 4.20 39.35
C THR A 131 20.64 4.52 38.21
N ASP A 132 19.74 5.43 38.45
CA ASP A 132 19.13 6.48 37.63
C ASP A 132 18.33 6.19 36.35
N SER A 133 18.11 4.94 35.92
CA SER A 133 17.34 4.68 34.69
C SER A 133 15.89 4.18 34.93
N ALA A 134 15.50 3.88 36.16
CA ALA A 134 14.18 3.33 36.47
C ALA A 134 13.00 4.26 36.16
N PRO A 135 13.09 5.59 36.39
CA PRO A 135 11.94 6.48 36.11
C PRO A 135 11.63 6.66 34.63
N TYR A 136 12.64 6.53 33.77
CA TYR A 136 12.47 6.78 32.33
C TYR A 136 11.71 5.65 31.61
N ILE A 137 11.91 4.41 32.05
CA ILE A 137 11.28 3.22 31.45
C ILE A 137 9.79 3.14 31.83
N GLU A 138 9.46 3.45 33.07
CA GLU A 138 8.06 3.50 33.53
C GLU A 138 7.25 4.60 32.83
N LEU A 139 7.85 5.78 32.64
CA LEU A 139 7.23 6.89 31.91
C LEU A 139 6.97 6.57 30.45
N GLU A 140 7.84 5.83 29.80
CA GLU A 140 7.67 5.44 28.40
C GLU A 140 6.62 4.34 28.22
N ILE A 141 6.53 3.41 29.16
CA ILE A 141 5.47 2.39 29.19
C ILE A 141 4.10 3.06 29.43
N GLU A 142 4.04 4.04 30.31
CA GLU A 142 2.80 4.74 30.62
C GLU A 142 2.33 5.63 29.44
N LYS A 143 3.25 6.29 28.75
CA LYS A 143 2.94 7.02 27.50
C LYS A 143 2.37 6.11 26.43
N ARG A 144 2.99 4.94 26.19
CA ARG A 144 2.50 3.96 25.20
C ARG A 144 1.11 3.41 25.54
N LYS A 145 0.86 3.12 26.83
CA LYS A 145 -0.48 2.69 27.28
C LYS A 145 -1.54 3.78 27.08
N LYS A 146 -1.18 5.05 27.26
CA LYS A 146 -2.10 6.19 27.00
C LYS A 146 -2.37 6.37 25.51
N GLU A 147 -1.37 6.22 24.64
CA GLU A 147 -1.54 6.29 23.19
C GLU A 147 -2.39 5.13 22.64
N GLU A 148 -2.21 3.93 23.18
CA GLU A 148 -2.99 2.75 22.77
C GLU A 148 -4.46 2.87 23.21
N ARG A 149 -4.72 3.39 24.43
CA ARG A 149 -6.08 3.69 24.90
C ARG A 149 -6.76 4.76 24.06
N LYS A 150 -6.01 5.80 23.65
CA LYS A 150 -6.54 6.87 22.79
C LYS A 150 -6.88 6.34 21.39
N LYS A 151 -6.02 5.52 20.79
CA LYS A 151 -6.29 4.86 19.48
C LYS A 151 -7.51 3.95 19.53
N ASN A 152 -7.69 3.20 20.61
CA ASN A 152 -8.84 2.31 20.77
C ASN A 152 -10.13 3.11 20.98
N SER A 153 -10.08 4.24 21.68
CA SER A 153 -11.21 5.17 21.85
C SER A 153 -11.61 5.83 20.52
N ASP A 154 -10.63 6.26 19.72
CA ASP A 154 -10.87 6.86 18.40
C ASP A 154 -11.48 5.85 17.40
N ILE A 155 -11.08 4.59 17.48
CA ILE A 155 -11.67 3.50 16.67
C ILE A 155 -13.12 3.26 17.08
N LEU A 156 -13.42 3.21 18.38
CA LEU A 156 -14.78 3.03 18.87
C LEU A 156 -15.70 4.20 18.47
N ASN A 157 -15.23 5.42 18.59
CA ASN A 157 -16.01 6.61 18.20
C ASN A 157 -16.32 6.66 16.71
N ASN A 158 -15.38 6.17 15.86
CA ASN A 158 -15.60 6.08 14.41
C ASN A 158 -16.49 4.92 13.97
N MET A 159 -16.78 3.95 14.84
CA MET A 159 -17.70 2.85 14.55
C MET A 159 -19.17 3.18 14.90
N TYR A 160 -19.41 4.23 15.69
CA TYR A 160 -20.75 4.62 16.14
C TYR A 160 -21.19 5.99 15.61
N SER A 161 -20.43 6.61 14.67
CA SER A 161 -20.81 7.79 13.90
C SER A 161 -21.12 7.44 12.45
#